data_6425ac62ccd826301d271ac51a2dcf1c
#
_entry.id   6425ac62ccd826301d271ac51a2dcf1c
#
_cell.length_a   1.000
_cell.length_b   1.000
_cell.length_c   1.000
_cell.angle_alpha   90.00
_cell.angle_beta   90.00
_cell.angle_gamma   90.00
#
_symmetry.space_group_name_H-M   'P 1'
#
loop_
_entity.id
_entity.type
_entity.pdbx_description
1 polymer ?
#
loop_
_entity_poly.entity_id
_entity_poly.type
_entity_poly.pdbx_seq_one_letter_code
_entity_poly.pdbx_strand_id
1 'polypeptide(L)'
;MKVAIIGAGNMGSAIARGLARQSGTEREIIVSNPSNGKLEKLKADFPVIQTTNDNAEAANNADVIIVAVKPWLMEKVLSPLRLKRSQILVSLAAGICFDDLAHFCGEPEMAIFRVVPNTAIAERASMTLISARNASDKQKQLLMDMFNEMGLAMMIQESKLAAATS
;
A
#
# COMPACT_ATOMS: atom_id res chain seq x y z
N MET A 1 -2.61 -5.16 -13.95
CA MET A 1 -2.24 -5.30 -12.52
C MET A 1 -3.29 -4.62 -11.66
N LYS A 2 -3.73 -5.27 -10.61
CA LYS A 2 -4.70 -4.72 -9.67
C LYS A 2 -4.01 -4.31 -8.37
N VAL A 3 -4.20 -3.05 -7.97
CA VAL A 3 -3.68 -2.50 -6.72
C VAL A 3 -4.86 -2.18 -5.79
N ALA A 4 -4.86 -2.77 -4.61
CA ALA A 4 -5.83 -2.49 -3.57
C ALA A 4 -5.19 -1.56 -2.54
N ILE A 5 -5.90 -0.53 -2.12
CA ILE A 5 -5.48 0.37 -1.06
C ILE A 5 -6.51 0.31 0.05
N ILE A 6 -6.11 -0.17 1.21
CA ILE A 6 -6.98 -0.30 2.36
C ILE A 6 -6.75 0.90 3.28
N GLY A 7 -7.76 1.74 3.40
CA GLY A 7 -7.72 2.98 4.16
C GLY A 7 -7.63 4.21 3.25
N ALA A 8 -8.58 5.11 3.38
CA ALA A 8 -8.65 6.36 2.59
C ALA A 8 -8.32 7.59 3.45
N GLY A 9 -7.43 7.44 4.41
CA GLY A 9 -6.88 8.56 5.16
C GLY A 9 -5.94 9.41 4.29
N ASN A 10 -5.19 10.31 4.92
CA ASN A 10 -4.31 11.21 4.18
C ASN A 10 -3.32 10.47 3.27
N MET A 11 -2.66 9.43 3.81
CA MET A 11 -1.65 8.70 3.04
C MET A 11 -2.27 7.78 2.00
N GLY A 12 -3.31 7.02 2.37
CA GLY A 12 -3.98 6.13 1.43
C GLY A 12 -4.57 6.88 0.25
N SER A 13 -5.22 8.01 0.52
CA SER A 13 -5.76 8.88 -0.53
C SER A 13 -4.66 9.48 -1.40
N ALA A 14 -3.54 9.88 -0.80
CA ALA A 14 -2.40 10.45 -1.54
C ALA A 14 -1.81 9.42 -2.52
N ILE A 15 -1.66 8.18 -2.09
CA ILE A 15 -1.15 7.10 -2.94
C ILE A 15 -2.15 6.80 -4.07
N ALA A 16 -3.43 6.72 -3.75
CA ALA A 16 -4.47 6.49 -4.76
C ALA A 16 -4.44 7.56 -5.85
N ARG A 17 -4.35 8.82 -5.45
CA ARG A 17 -4.25 9.95 -6.39
C ARG A 17 -2.97 9.89 -7.20
N GLY A 18 -1.85 9.60 -6.56
CA GLY A 18 -0.56 9.51 -7.23
C GLY A 18 -0.54 8.42 -8.30
N LEU A 19 -1.06 7.24 -7.99
CA LEU A 19 -1.14 6.13 -8.93
C LEU A 19 -2.15 6.40 -10.05
N ALA A 20 -3.27 7.05 -9.74
CA ALA A 20 -4.31 7.35 -10.73
C ALA A 20 -3.90 8.41 -11.74
N ARG A 21 -2.94 9.27 -11.39
CA ARG A 21 -2.42 10.29 -12.31
C ARG A 21 -1.56 9.73 -13.43
N GLN A 22 -1.07 8.50 -13.27
CA GLN A 22 -0.20 7.87 -14.25
C GLN A 22 -1.03 7.50 -15.49
N SER A 23 -0.84 8.21 -16.57
CA SER A 23 -1.49 7.90 -17.84
C SER A 23 -0.75 6.78 -18.58
N GLY A 24 -1.48 5.93 -19.28
CA GLY A 24 -0.92 4.89 -20.14
C GLY A 24 -0.56 3.59 -19.44
N THR A 25 -0.87 3.44 -18.16
CA THR A 25 -0.72 2.17 -17.45
C THR A 25 -2.06 1.45 -17.35
N GLU A 26 -2.08 0.15 -17.66
CA GLU A 26 -3.26 -0.70 -17.47
C GLU A 26 -3.28 -1.19 -16.03
N ARG A 27 -3.70 -0.33 -15.13
CA ARG A 27 -3.73 -0.61 -13.71
C ARG A 27 -5.13 -0.38 -13.16
N GLU A 28 -5.66 -1.40 -12.49
CA GLU A 28 -6.88 -1.25 -11.71
C GLU A 28 -6.52 -0.78 -10.30
N ILE A 29 -7.20 0.26 -9.82
CA ILE A 29 -7.03 0.78 -8.47
C ILE A 29 -8.36 0.67 -7.75
N ILE A 30 -8.37 -0.01 -6.62
CA ILE A 30 -9.55 -0.09 -5.75
C ILE A 30 -9.17 0.36 -4.34
N VAL A 31 -9.97 1.26 -3.77
CA VAL A 31 -9.73 1.81 -2.44
C VAL A 31 -10.88 1.41 -1.53
N SER A 32 -10.56 0.85 -0.36
CA SER A 32 -11.57 0.54 0.66
C SER A 32 -11.44 1.48 1.85
N ASN A 33 -12.59 1.84 2.42
CA ASN A 33 -12.66 2.65 3.63
C ASN A 33 -14.01 2.39 4.30
N PRO A 34 -14.08 2.40 5.65
CA PRO A 34 -15.37 2.18 6.34
C PRO A 34 -16.41 3.25 6.04
N SER A 35 -16.00 4.50 5.80
CA SER A 35 -16.92 5.60 5.52
C SER A 35 -16.85 6.02 4.05
N ASN A 36 -17.93 6.61 3.54
CA ASN A 36 -18.07 6.92 2.12
C ASN A 36 -17.54 8.30 1.70
N GLY A 37 -17.46 9.26 2.62
CA GLY A 37 -17.14 10.65 2.24
C GLY A 37 -15.83 10.79 1.49
N LYS A 38 -14.76 10.16 1.99
CA LYS A 38 -13.44 10.20 1.34
C LYS A 38 -13.40 9.39 0.04
N LEU A 39 -14.15 8.28 -0.01
CA LEU A 39 -14.26 7.46 -1.21
C LEU A 39 -14.97 8.21 -2.33
N GLU A 40 -16.04 8.89 -2.01
CA GLU A 40 -16.80 9.70 -2.99
C GLU A 40 -15.94 10.80 -3.58
N LYS A 41 -15.13 11.47 -2.74
CA LYS A 41 -14.23 12.52 -3.20
C LYS A 41 -13.15 11.97 -4.13
N LEU A 42 -12.55 10.84 -3.79
CA LEU A 42 -11.56 10.19 -4.64
C LEU A 42 -12.14 9.82 -6.00
N LYS A 43 -13.34 9.25 -6.00
CA LYS A 43 -13.99 8.82 -7.24
C LYS A 43 -14.42 10.02 -8.09
N ALA A 44 -14.83 11.11 -7.46
CA ALA A 44 -15.16 12.34 -8.17
C ALA A 44 -13.94 12.95 -8.86
N ASP A 45 -12.80 12.97 -8.16
CA ASP A 45 -11.56 13.53 -8.68
C ASP A 45 -10.90 12.60 -9.70
N PHE A 46 -11.01 11.28 -9.50
CA PHE A 46 -10.42 10.25 -10.36
C PHE A 46 -11.42 9.12 -10.62
N PRO A 47 -12.29 9.25 -11.63
CA PRO A 47 -13.33 8.24 -11.91
C PRO A 47 -12.82 6.83 -12.19
N VAL A 48 -11.55 6.69 -12.55
CA VAL A 48 -10.93 5.37 -12.76
C VAL A 48 -10.74 4.59 -11.47
N ILE A 49 -10.76 5.25 -10.31
CA ILE A 49 -10.62 4.60 -9.01
C ILE A 49 -11.94 3.91 -8.65
N GLN A 50 -11.85 2.61 -8.35
CA GLN A 50 -12.97 1.85 -7.81
C GLN A 50 -12.97 2.01 -6.28
N THR A 51 -14.14 1.98 -5.67
CA THR A 51 -14.30 2.16 -4.22
C THR A 51 -15.17 1.08 -3.63
N THR A 52 -14.91 0.73 -2.36
CA THR A 52 -15.70 -0.24 -1.61
C THR A 52 -15.59 0.04 -0.11
N ASN A 53 -16.55 -0.46 0.66
CA ASN A 53 -16.46 -0.45 2.13
C ASN A 53 -15.92 -1.77 2.69
N ASP A 54 -15.68 -2.76 1.84
CA ASP A 54 -15.27 -4.11 2.21
C ASP A 54 -13.79 -4.34 1.86
N ASN A 55 -12.95 -4.48 2.89
CA ASN A 55 -11.51 -4.73 2.70
C ASN A 55 -11.25 -6.06 1.96
N ALA A 56 -12.05 -7.08 2.21
CA ALA A 56 -11.89 -8.38 1.55
C ALA A 56 -12.19 -8.27 0.06
N GLU A 57 -13.19 -7.51 -0.33
CA GLU A 57 -13.52 -7.24 -1.72
C GLU A 57 -12.36 -6.51 -2.42
N ALA A 58 -11.79 -5.50 -1.76
CA ALA A 58 -10.66 -4.76 -2.31
C ALA A 58 -9.44 -5.68 -2.51
N ALA A 59 -9.13 -6.50 -1.53
CA ALA A 59 -7.96 -7.38 -1.56
C ALA A 59 -8.11 -8.58 -2.49
N ASN A 60 -9.34 -8.95 -2.86
CA ASN A 60 -9.60 -10.12 -3.67
C ASN A 60 -8.96 -9.99 -5.06
N ASN A 61 -8.08 -10.95 -5.38
CA ASN A 61 -7.35 -10.98 -6.65
C ASN A 61 -6.46 -9.75 -6.90
N ALA A 62 -6.18 -8.95 -5.90
CA ALA A 62 -5.22 -7.85 -6.04
C ALA A 62 -3.79 -8.41 -6.10
N ASP A 63 -2.97 -7.84 -6.97
CA ASP A 63 -1.56 -8.19 -7.06
C ASP A 63 -0.76 -7.53 -5.93
N VAL A 64 -1.11 -6.30 -5.61
CA VAL A 64 -0.47 -5.52 -4.55
C VAL A 64 -1.56 -4.98 -3.61
N ILE A 65 -1.37 -5.18 -2.31
CA ILE A 65 -2.29 -4.70 -1.29
C ILE A 65 -1.54 -3.71 -0.40
N ILE A 66 -1.91 -2.45 -0.50
CA ILE A 66 -1.32 -1.37 0.29
C ILE A 66 -2.23 -1.06 1.47
N VAL A 67 -1.73 -1.25 2.68
CA VAL A 67 -2.51 -1.03 3.90
C VAL A 67 -2.06 0.28 4.54
N ALA A 68 -2.97 1.27 4.52
CA ALA A 68 -2.73 2.64 4.96
C ALA A 68 -3.64 3.00 6.13
N VAL A 69 -3.68 2.13 7.14
CA VAL A 69 -4.45 2.34 8.37
C VAL A 69 -3.50 2.66 9.52
N LYS A 70 -4.04 3.16 10.63
CA LYS A 70 -3.25 3.44 11.83
C LYS A 70 -2.63 2.14 12.37
N PRO A 71 -1.42 2.21 12.98
CA PRO A 71 -0.72 1.00 13.43
C PRO A 71 -1.55 0.07 14.33
N TRP A 72 -2.36 0.62 15.23
CA TRP A 72 -3.18 -0.17 16.15
C TRP A 72 -4.35 -0.88 15.46
N LEU A 73 -4.64 -0.56 14.20
CA LEU A 73 -5.68 -1.20 13.40
C LEU A 73 -5.13 -2.30 12.49
N MET A 74 -3.82 -2.44 12.37
CA MET A 74 -3.21 -3.37 11.41
C MET A 74 -3.64 -4.81 11.64
N GLU A 75 -3.58 -5.30 12.87
CA GLU A 75 -3.99 -6.68 13.18
C GLU A 75 -5.46 -6.90 12.85
N LYS A 76 -6.33 -5.98 13.27
CA LYS A 76 -7.78 -6.07 13.04
C LYS A 76 -8.11 -6.08 11.55
N VAL A 77 -7.37 -5.33 10.76
CA VAL A 77 -7.58 -5.23 9.30
C VAL A 77 -7.01 -6.46 8.59
N LEU A 78 -5.80 -6.90 8.94
CA LEU A 78 -5.12 -7.98 8.23
C LEU A 78 -5.65 -9.36 8.58
N SER A 79 -5.99 -9.61 9.86
CA SER A 79 -6.39 -10.95 10.32
C SER A 79 -7.58 -11.54 9.57
N PRO A 80 -8.65 -10.77 9.24
CA PRO A 80 -9.77 -11.32 8.49
C PRO A 80 -9.48 -11.52 7.01
N LEU A 81 -8.45 -10.88 6.47
CA LEU A 81 -8.10 -11.01 5.06
C LEU A 81 -7.41 -12.36 4.83
N ARG A 82 -7.85 -13.08 3.82
CA ARG A 82 -7.24 -14.35 3.46
C ARG A 82 -6.30 -14.13 2.29
N LEU A 83 -5.18 -13.48 2.59
CA LEU A 83 -4.18 -13.15 1.58
C LEU A 83 -3.49 -14.41 1.08
N LYS A 84 -3.13 -14.40 -0.19
CA LYS A 84 -2.45 -15.50 -0.84
C LYS A 84 -0.95 -15.22 -0.92
N ARG A 85 -0.15 -16.27 -0.88
CA ARG A 85 1.32 -16.17 -0.99
C ARG A 85 1.76 -15.43 -2.25
N SER A 86 0.97 -15.51 -3.33
CA SER A 86 1.27 -14.84 -4.60
C SER A 86 1.02 -13.33 -4.58
N GLN A 87 0.33 -12.82 -3.57
CA GLN A 87 0.06 -11.40 -3.41
C GLN A 87 1.20 -10.69 -2.68
N ILE A 88 1.32 -9.39 -2.90
CA ILE A 88 2.32 -8.55 -2.24
C ILE A 88 1.62 -7.68 -1.22
N LEU A 89 2.11 -7.70 0.02
CA LEU A 89 1.61 -6.83 1.08
C LEU A 89 2.54 -5.62 1.23
N VAL A 90 1.97 -4.44 1.26
CA VAL A 90 2.68 -3.18 1.50
C VAL A 90 2.09 -2.51 2.73
N SER A 91 2.90 -2.30 3.76
CA SER A 91 2.47 -1.64 4.99
C SER A 91 3.07 -0.25 5.08
N LEU A 92 2.21 0.73 5.38
CA LEU A 92 2.62 2.11 5.65
C LEU A 92 2.65 2.41 7.15
N ALA A 93 2.37 1.41 7.99
CA ALA A 93 2.27 1.62 9.44
C ALA A 93 3.65 1.76 10.08
N ALA A 94 3.84 2.86 10.80
CA ALA A 94 5.05 3.06 11.59
C ALA A 94 5.06 2.12 12.79
N GLY A 95 6.25 1.59 13.12
CA GLY A 95 6.43 0.78 14.34
C GLY A 95 5.94 -0.65 14.27
N ILE A 96 5.43 -1.11 13.13
CA ILE A 96 5.00 -2.50 12.94
C ILE A 96 6.06 -3.20 12.09
N CYS A 97 6.76 -4.17 12.69
CA CYS A 97 7.85 -4.88 12.01
C CYS A 97 7.34 -5.99 11.08
N PHE A 98 8.25 -6.56 10.29
CA PHE A 98 7.91 -7.65 9.37
C PHE A 98 7.36 -8.88 10.10
N ASP A 99 7.92 -9.22 11.26
CA ASP A 99 7.43 -10.38 12.03
C ASP A 99 5.98 -10.21 12.46
N ASP A 100 5.62 -9.01 12.90
CA ASP A 100 4.22 -8.71 13.28
C ASP A 100 3.30 -8.78 12.06
N LEU A 101 3.72 -8.22 10.94
CA LEU A 101 2.93 -8.23 9.71
C LEU A 101 2.69 -9.66 9.21
N ALA A 102 3.74 -10.49 9.21
CA ALA A 102 3.64 -11.89 8.82
C ALA A 102 2.70 -12.67 9.74
N HIS A 103 2.76 -12.39 11.03
CA HIS A 103 1.87 -13.01 12.01
C HIS A 103 0.42 -12.61 11.78
N PHE A 104 0.15 -11.33 11.55
CA PHE A 104 -1.20 -10.83 11.30
C PHE A 104 -1.81 -11.41 10.02
N CYS A 105 -1.00 -11.57 8.96
CA CYS A 105 -1.45 -12.14 7.69
C CYS A 105 -1.67 -13.64 7.74
N GLY A 106 -0.94 -14.34 8.63
CA GLY A 106 -0.96 -15.79 8.66
C GLY A 106 -0.29 -16.48 7.46
N GLU A 107 0.51 -15.74 6.69
CA GLU A 107 1.20 -16.24 5.50
C GLU A 107 2.68 -15.86 5.59
N PRO A 108 3.51 -16.70 6.26
CA PRO A 108 4.89 -16.31 6.62
C PRO A 108 5.85 -16.15 5.45
N GLU A 109 5.53 -16.72 4.28
CA GLU A 109 6.41 -16.65 3.10
C GLU A 109 5.97 -15.60 2.08
N MET A 110 4.94 -14.86 2.40
CA MET A 110 4.43 -13.77 1.56
C MET A 110 5.47 -12.65 1.45
N ALA A 111 5.56 -12.04 0.27
CA ALA A 111 6.39 -10.84 0.09
C ALA A 111 5.75 -9.67 0.83
N ILE A 112 6.51 -9.05 1.72
CA ILE A 112 6.06 -7.91 2.53
C ILE A 112 7.01 -6.74 2.33
N PHE A 113 6.44 -5.57 2.10
CA PHE A 113 7.18 -4.31 1.99
C PHE A 113 6.72 -3.37 3.10
N ARG A 114 7.68 -2.71 3.73
CA ARG A 114 7.43 -1.59 4.63
C ARG A 114 7.84 -0.33 3.91
N VAL A 115 6.94 0.63 3.85
CA VAL A 115 7.11 1.82 3.03
C VAL A 115 6.85 3.06 3.86
N VAL A 116 7.73 4.04 3.73
CA VAL A 116 7.60 5.34 4.41
C VAL A 116 7.56 6.44 3.35
N PRO A 117 6.37 6.75 2.82
CA PRO A 117 6.18 7.88 1.92
C PRO A 117 5.82 9.14 2.72
N ASN A 118 5.69 10.26 2.01
CA ASN A 118 5.09 11.45 2.57
C ASN A 118 3.87 11.90 1.73
N THR A 119 3.10 12.87 2.21
CA THR A 119 1.87 13.29 1.53
C THR A 119 2.10 13.97 0.18
N ALA A 120 3.32 14.43 -0.12
CA ALA A 120 3.66 14.97 -1.42
C ALA A 120 3.56 13.93 -2.55
N ILE A 121 3.29 12.67 -2.21
CA ILE A 121 3.06 11.59 -3.18
C ILE A 121 1.87 11.90 -4.10
N ALA A 122 0.87 12.63 -3.61
CA ALA A 122 -0.29 13.04 -4.41
C ALA A 122 0.10 13.98 -5.55
N GLU A 123 1.17 14.74 -5.39
CA GLU A 123 1.71 15.65 -6.39
C GLU A 123 2.92 15.06 -7.11
N ARG A 124 3.21 13.77 -6.89
CA ARG A 124 4.33 13.06 -7.50
C ARG A 124 5.69 13.67 -7.15
N ALA A 125 5.82 14.17 -5.93
CA ALA A 125 7.05 14.79 -5.41
C ALA A 125 7.50 14.14 -4.11
N SER A 126 7.16 12.87 -3.90
CA SER A 126 7.49 12.12 -2.69
C SER A 126 8.95 11.66 -2.70
N MET A 127 9.54 11.55 -1.51
CA MET A 127 10.70 10.71 -1.27
C MET A 127 10.24 9.53 -0.43
N THR A 128 10.38 8.31 -0.96
CA THR A 128 9.83 7.10 -0.36
C THR A 128 10.95 6.14 0.00
N LEU A 129 10.96 5.69 1.25
CA LEU A 129 11.88 4.66 1.73
C LEU A 129 11.17 3.32 1.77
N ILE A 130 11.79 2.29 1.21
CA ILE A 130 11.19 0.97 1.06
C ILE A 130 12.10 -0.09 1.66
N SER A 131 11.55 -0.97 2.49
CA SER A 131 12.23 -2.17 2.96
C SER A 131 11.40 -3.39 2.58
N ALA A 132 12.06 -4.51 2.28
CA ALA A 132 11.39 -5.70 1.76
C ALA A 132 11.81 -6.96 2.50
N ARG A 133 10.88 -7.91 2.63
CA ARG A 133 11.11 -9.26 3.18
C ARG A 133 10.42 -10.28 2.29
N ASN A 134 11.11 -11.38 2.01
CA ASN A 134 10.60 -12.48 1.16
C ASN A 134 10.25 -12.04 -0.25
N ALA A 135 10.82 -10.94 -0.72
CA ALA A 135 10.51 -10.41 -2.05
C ALA A 135 11.58 -10.85 -3.06
N SER A 136 11.13 -11.25 -4.24
CA SER A 136 12.01 -11.50 -5.37
C SER A 136 12.55 -10.17 -5.92
N ASP A 137 13.61 -10.25 -6.72
CA ASP A 137 14.14 -9.06 -7.38
C ASP A 137 13.10 -8.41 -8.29
N LYS A 138 12.26 -9.22 -8.94
CA LYS A 138 11.17 -8.73 -9.78
C LYS A 138 10.13 -7.96 -8.97
N GLN A 139 9.77 -8.47 -7.80
CA GLN A 139 8.82 -7.81 -6.90
C GLN A 139 9.40 -6.50 -6.35
N LYS A 140 10.68 -6.49 -5.98
CA LYS A 140 11.36 -5.28 -5.52
C LYS A 140 11.36 -4.21 -6.62
N GLN A 141 11.66 -4.62 -7.86
CA GLN A 141 11.67 -3.71 -9.00
C GLN A 141 10.27 -3.16 -9.26
N LEU A 142 9.24 -4.00 -9.16
CA LEU A 142 7.85 -3.59 -9.34
C LEU A 142 7.48 -2.47 -8.35
N LEU A 143 7.81 -2.66 -7.08
CA LEU A 143 7.51 -1.67 -6.04
C LEU A 143 8.33 -0.40 -6.22
N MET A 144 9.61 -0.52 -6.59
CA MET A 144 10.45 0.64 -6.87
C MET A 144 9.90 1.45 -8.04
N ASP A 145 9.50 0.80 -9.11
CA ASP A 145 8.93 1.46 -10.29
C ASP A 145 7.63 2.16 -9.95
N MET A 146 6.77 1.49 -9.19
CA MET A 146 5.49 2.05 -8.76
C MET A 146 5.68 3.33 -7.94
N PHE A 147 6.54 3.32 -6.95
CA PHE A 147 6.76 4.49 -6.11
C PHE A 147 7.62 5.56 -6.79
N ASN A 148 8.48 5.19 -7.75
CA ASN A 148 9.20 6.17 -8.56
C ASN A 148 8.27 6.99 -9.47
N GLU A 149 7.09 6.47 -9.79
CA GLU A 149 6.07 7.24 -10.51
C GLU A 149 5.59 8.44 -9.70
N MET A 150 5.73 8.38 -8.39
CA MET A 150 5.22 9.38 -7.44
C MET A 150 6.33 10.21 -6.79
N GLY A 151 7.56 10.05 -7.25
CA GLY A 151 8.70 10.72 -6.69
C GLY A 151 9.92 9.82 -6.66
N LEU A 152 10.86 10.08 -5.76
CA LEU A 152 12.06 9.28 -5.64
C LEU A 152 11.83 8.15 -4.63
N ALA A 153 12.12 6.90 -5.02
CA ALA A 153 12.05 5.74 -4.14
C ALA A 153 13.45 5.16 -3.90
N MET A 154 13.70 4.68 -2.67
CA MET A 154 14.98 4.13 -2.27
C MET A 154 14.78 2.89 -1.40
N MET A 155 15.49 1.81 -1.70
CA MET A 155 15.51 0.60 -0.86
C MET A 155 16.49 0.78 0.30
N ILE A 156 16.03 0.43 1.51
CA ILE A 156 16.87 0.43 2.70
C ILE A 156 16.61 -0.82 3.54
N GLN A 157 17.50 -1.12 4.48
CA GLN A 157 17.31 -2.22 5.44
C GLN A 157 16.25 -1.83 6.47
N GLU A 158 15.51 -2.82 7.00
CA GLU A 158 14.47 -2.58 8.01
C GLU A 158 15.00 -1.85 9.24
N SER A 159 16.20 -2.20 9.70
CA SER A 159 16.82 -1.56 10.85
C SER A 159 17.02 -0.04 10.66
N LYS A 160 17.25 0.38 9.42
CA LYS A 160 17.43 1.80 9.09
C LYS A 160 16.11 2.51 8.88
N LEU A 161 15.04 1.78 8.60
CA LEU A 161 13.72 2.35 8.40
C LEU A 161 13.20 3.01 9.68
N ALA A 162 13.38 2.36 10.82
CA ALA A 162 12.99 2.89 12.12
C ALA A 162 13.72 4.21 12.44
N ALA A 163 15.02 4.28 12.13
CA ALA A 163 15.82 5.50 12.35
C ALA A 163 15.34 6.66 11.47
N ALA A 164 14.89 6.35 10.25
CA ALA A 164 14.44 7.37 9.30
C ALA A 164 13.06 7.94 9.65
N THR A 165 12.29 7.24 10.50
CA THR A 165 10.93 7.66 10.90
C THR A 165 10.87 8.35 12.26
N SER A 166 11.97 8.38 12.98
CA SER A 166 12.04 9.00 14.31
C SER A 166 12.24 10.53 14.26
#